data_308eeafcf0223f07f54dfc12b896f1f9
#
_entry.id   308eeafcf0223f07f54dfc12b896f1f9
#
_cell.length_a   1.000
_cell.length_b   1.000
_cell.length_c   1.000
_cell.angle_alpha   90.00
_cell.angle_beta   90.00
_cell.angle_gamma   90.00
#
_symmetry.space_group_name_H-M   'P 1'
#
loop_
_entity.id
_entity.type
_entity.pdbx_description
1 polymer ?
#
loop_
_entity_poly.entity_id
_entity_poly.type
_entity_poly.pdbx_seq_one_letter_code
_entity_poly.pdbx_strand_id
1 'polypeptide(L)'
;MKKKLIRIILTAVLLVGAWLVEHFATLPMWQVLLVYLVPYLVISYDVLGEAVEGIMEGDPFDENFLMSIATIGALLIGFLPNAEPQFVEGVFVMLFFQLGELFEHYAEDKARDSISELMDIRPDVANVERNGVVESVSPEEVMIGETVIVKPGEKIPLDGRVLEGSSSLNTVALTGESMPRDVSAGMEVISGCVNLSGVLKVQVEKAYSESTAAKIIQLVEEAGDNKSRSESFIRRFARVYTPIVVIAALALAVIPPFFYDSYAPAFGVWLYRALTFLVVSCPCALVISIPLTFFAGIGGASHKGILIKGGNYMDALAKLSTVVFDKTGTLTRGTFDVEAIHPEKLSEHELLHLAAHVERYSTHPIALALRMAYANEKDNCTVEDIQETAGQGITATVNNQKVSVGNSRLMATLGITIPTCKRCTSHTGTIAHVAIDGEYAGHIVISDQLKADAVKAIESLKQLGVSKTVMLSGDKREVVEQVAEQTKVTEYYAELLPTDKVKHVERLIAEKNAGETIAFVGDGINDAPVLARADVGIAMGALGSDAAIEAADVVLMDDKPSKIALAIELSCRTIFIAKENAWFAIGIKVAVLLLATFGMASMGLAVFADVGVMVLAVLNAMRAR
;
A
#
# COMPACT_ATOMS: atom_id res chain seq x y z
N MET A 1 -2.74 -22.70 -16.37
CA MET A 1 -1.95 -22.25 -17.55
C MET A 1 -1.54 -23.36 -18.52
N LYS A 2 -0.70 -24.37 -18.19
CA LYS A 2 -0.19 -25.38 -19.15
C LYS A 2 -1.30 -26.12 -19.92
N LYS A 3 -2.41 -26.50 -19.27
CA LYS A 3 -3.53 -27.20 -19.94
C LYS A 3 -4.27 -26.31 -20.95
N LYS A 4 -4.53 -25.02 -20.61
CA LYS A 4 -5.13 -24.05 -21.55
C LYS A 4 -4.22 -23.81 -22.78
N LEU A 5 -2.90 -23.65 -22.57
CA LEU A 5 -1.93 -23.48 -23.67
C LEU A 5 -1.89 -24.68 -24.63
N ILE A 6 -1.87 -25.92 -24.10
CA ILE A 6 -1.90 -27.14 -24.93
C ILE A 6 -3.19 -27.19 -25.77
N ARG A 7 -4.34 -26.83 -25.18
CA ARG A 7 -5.64 -26.79 -25.87
C ARG A 7 -5.64 -25.76 -26.99
N ILE A 8 -5.12 -24.55 -26.77
CA ILE A 8 -4.98 -23.50 -27.79
C ILE A 8 -4.12 -24.00 -28.96
N ILE A 9 -2.95 -24.60 -28.67
CA ILE A 9 -2.07 -25.15 -29.72
C ILE A 9 -2.78 -26.29 -30.48
N LEU A 10 -3.42 -27.21 -29.77
CA LEU A 10 -4.18 -28.31 -30.40
C LEU A 10 -5.30 -27.77 -31.33
N THR A 11 -6.05 -26.79 -30.85
CA THR A 11 -7.12 -26.17 -31.65
C THR A 11 -6.58 -25.45 -32.88
N ALA A 12 -5.43 -24.75 -32.76
CA ALA A 12 -4.79 -24.11 -33.90
C ALA A 12 -4.39 -25.14 -34.98
N VAL A 13 -3.83 -26.27 -34.56
CA VAL A 13 -3.49 -27.39 -35.50
C VAL A 13 -4.75 -27.98 -36.14
N LEU A 14 -5.79 -28.23 -35.33
CA LEU A 14 -7.08 -28.73 -35.84
C LEU A 14 -7.76 -27.75 -36.79
N LEU A 15 -7.66 -26.44 -36.52
CA LEU A 15 -8.21 -25.39 -37.39
C LEU A 15 -7.52 -25.38 -38.75
N VAL A 16 -6.19 -25.46 -38.77
CA VAL A 16 -5.44 -25.58 -40.02
C VAL A 16 -5.81 -26.85 -40.75
N GLY A 17 -5.96 -27.97 -40.04
CA GLY A 17 -6.44 -29.24 -40.63
C GLY A 17 -7.84 -29.12 -41.23
N ALA A 18 -8.77 -28.49 -40.54
CA ALA A 18 -10.12 -28.24 -41.01
C ALA A 18 -10.13 -27.38 -42.29
N TRP A 19 -9.31 -26.31 -42.31
CA TRP A 19 -9.16 -25.44 -43.47
C TRP A 19 -8.57 -26.18 -44.69
N LEU A 20 -7.58 -27.06 -44.48
CA LEU A 20 -7.05 -27.91 -45.57
C LEU A 20 -8.10 -28.87 -46.11
N VAL A 21 -8.89 -29.51 -45.23
CA VAL A 21 -10.00 -30.40 -45.64
C VAL A 21 -11.02 -29.64 -46.48
N GLU A 22 -11.43 -28.45 -46.08
CA GLU A 22 -12.36 -27.59 -46.82
C GLU A 22 -11.79 -27.21 -48.21
N HIS A 23 -10.48 -26.90 -48.27
CA HIS A 23 -9.84 -26.45 -49.49
C HIS A 23 -9.61 -27.56 -50.51
N PHE A 24 -9.32 -28.79 -50.07
CA PHE A 24 -8.99 -29.92 -50.96
C PHE A 24 -10.15 -30.90 -51.19
N ALA A 25 -11.17 -30.90 -50.33
CA ALA A 25 -12.34 -31.78 -50.45
C ALA A 25 -13.60 -30.99 -50.76
N THR A 26 -14.29 -31.37 -51.84
CA THR A 26 -15.61 -30.80 -52.18
C THR A 26 -16.70 -31.40 -51.28
N LEU A 27 -16.83 -30.88 -50.07
CA LEU A 27 -17.81 -31.35 -49.10
C LEU A 27 -19.09 -30.49 -49.11
N PRO A 28 -20.28 -31.07 -48.89
CA PRO A 28 -21.48 -30.28 -48.65
C PRO A 28 -21.35 -29.47 -47.35
N MET A 29 -22.00 -28.30 -47.29
CA MET A 29 -21.85 -27.32 -46.19
C MET A 29 -22.03 -27.91 -44.77
N TRP A 30 -22.99 -28.84 -44.60
CA TRP A 30 -23.20 -29.48 -43.29
C TRP A 30 -22.04 -30.39 -42.84
N GLN A 31 -21.30 -30.99 -43.77
CA GLN A 31 -20.09 -31.77 -43.48
C GLN A 31 -18.92 -30.84 -43.11
N VAL A 32 -18.80 -29.70 -43.82
CA VAL A 32 -17.83 -28.66 -43.49
C VAL A 32 -18.06 -28.14 -42.06
N LEU A 33 -19.32 -27.85 -41.69
CA LEU A 33 -19.68 -27.49 -40.32
C LEU A 33 -19.20 -28.54 -39.29
N LEU A 34 -19.41 -29.83 -39.56
CA LEU A 34 -18.97 -30.91 -38.66
C LEU A 34 -17.45 -30.95 -38.52
N VAL A 35 -16.70 -30.67 -39.58
CA VAL A 35 -15.23 -30.59 -39.53
C VAL A 35 -14.78 -29.44 -38.63
N TYR A 36 -15.40 -28.25 -38.73
CA TYR A 36 -15.06 -27.10 -37.90
C TYR A 36 -15.64 -27.18 -36.47
N LEU A 37 -16.70 -27.97 -36.26
CA LEU A 37 -17.28 -28.18 -34.93
C LEU A 37 -16.29 -28.88 -33.98
N VAL A 38 -15.38 -29.72 -34.50
CA VAL A 38 -14.37 -30.39 -33.68
C VAL A 38 -13.41 -29.39 -33.02
N PRO A 39 -12.66 -28.55 -33.77
CA PRO A 39 -11.79 -27.53 -33.13
C PRO A 39 -12.60 -26.52 -32.33
N TYR A 40 -13.85 -26.18 -32.74
CA TYR A 40 -14.70 -25.27 -31.98
C TYR A 40 -15.03 -25.84 -30.59
N LEU A 41 -15.52 -27.06 -30.48
CA LEU A 41 -15.86 -27.67 -29.19
C LEU A 41 -14.64 -27.89 -28.30
N VAL A 42 -13.48 -28.18 -28.88
CA VAL A 42 -12.22 -28.31 -28.10
C VAL A 42 -11.84 -27.00 -27.44
N ILE A 43 -12.02 -25.87 -28.10
CA ILE A 43 -11.62 -24.56 -27.56
C ILE A 43 -12.70 -23.91 -26.71
N SER A 44 -13.98 -24.16 -26.97
CA SER A 44 -15.10 -23.40 -26.40
C SER A 44 -15.80 -24.06 -25.22
N TYR A 45 -15.49 -25.32 -24.87
CA TYR A 45 -16.28 -26.07 -23.89
C TYR A 45 -16.41 -25.40 -22.52
N ASP A 46 -15.36 -24.73 -22.05
CA ASP A 46 -15.35 -23.97 -20.80
C ASP A 46 -16.13 -22.65 -20.92
N VAL A 47 -15.91 -21.89 -22.01
CA VAL A 47 -16.64 -20.64 -22.29
C VAL A 47 -18.14 -20.89 -22.40
N LEU A 48 -18.51 -21.97 -23.10
CA LEU A 48 -19.92 -22.39 -23.20
C LEU A 48 -20.49 -22.83 -21.84
N GLY A 49 -19.69 -23.52 -21.05
CA GLY A 49 -20.05 -23.92 -19.67
C GLY A 49 -20.31 -22.73 -18.78
N GLU A 50 -19.38 -21.78 -18.74
CA GLU A 50 -19.46 -20.54 -17.94
C GLU A 50 -20.63 -19.66 -18.42
N ALA A 51 -20.87 -19.56 -19.73
CA ALA A 51 -22.04 -18.84 -20.26
C ALA A 51 -23.37 -19.44 -19.79
N VAL A 52 -23.48 -20.78 -19.71
CA VAL A 52 -24.67 -21.46 -19.18
C VAL A 52 -24.80 -21.24 -17.67
N GLU A 53 -23.71 -21.30 -16.93
CA GLU A 53 -23.67 -21.06 -15.49
C GLU A 53 -24.10 -19.63 -15.17
N GLY A 54 -23.58 -18.62 -15.89
CA GLY A 54 -23.99 -17.20 -15.76
C GLY A 54 -25.49 -16.99 -16.00
N ILE A 55 -26.08 -17.67 -16.98
CA ILE A 55 -27.55 -17.64 -17.21
C ILE A 55 -28.30 -18.24 -16.00
N MET A 56 -27.79 -19.33 -15.42
CA MET A 56 -28.43 -19.98 -14.26
C MET A 56 -28.32 -19.18 -12.98
N GLU A 57 -27.24 -18.43 -12.82
CA GLU A 57 -26.99 -17.53 -11.68
C GLU A 57 -27.71 -16.18 -11.78
N GLY A 58 -28.31 -15.87 -12.93
CA GLY A 58 -29.08 -14.64 -13.16
C GLY A 58 -28.27 -13.44 -13.63
N ASP A 59 -27.04 -13.66 -14.09
CA ASP A 59 -26.20 -12.65 -14.78
C ASP A 59 -25.90 -13.11 -16.23
N PRO A 60 -26.92 -13.11 -17.11
CA PRO A 60 -26.83 -13.71 -18.46
C PRO A 60 -26.06 -12.87 -19.49
N PHE A 61 -25.56 -11.69 -19.11
CA PHE A 61 -24.92 -10.76 -20.06
C PHE A 61 -23.42 -10.59 -19.75
N ASP A 62 -22.75 -11.70 -19.45
CA ASP A 62 -21.30 -11.73 -19.31
C ASP A 62 -20.57 -11.82 -20.67
N GLU A 63 -19.27 -11.75 -20.65
CA GLU A 63 -18.43 -11.83 -21.86
C GLU A 63 -18.47 -13.21 -22.49
N ASN A 64 -18.57 -14.29 -21.71
CA ASN A 64 -18.65 -15.67 -22.20
C ASN A 64 -19.93 -15.91 -22.96
N PHE A 65 -21.05 -15.35 -22.52
CA PHE A 65 -22.32 -15.38 -23.22
C PHE A 65 -22.25 -14.64 -24.55
N LEU A 66 -21.70 -13.42 -24.59
CA LEU A 66 -21.55 -12.65 -25.82
C LEU A 66 -20.69 -13.37 -26.86
N MET A 67 -19.55 -13.93 -26.42
CA MET A 67 -18.66 -14.68 -27.30
C MET A 67 -19.29 -15.97 -27.77
N SER A 68 -20.05 -16.67 -26.93
CA SER A 68 -20.77 -17.88 -27.30
C SER A 68 -21.83 -17.61 -28.39
N ILE A 69 -22.67 -16.59 -28.19
CA ILE A 69 -23.70 -16.22 -29.21
C ILE A 69 -23.05 -15.80 -30.52
N ALA A 70 -22.02 -14.98 -30.48
CA ALA A 70 -21.37 -14.47 -31.66
C ALA A 70 -20.71 -15.59 -32.49
N THR A 71 -19.99 -16.51 -31.81
CA THR A 71 -19.27 -17.60 -32.49
C THR A 71 -20.20 -18.72 -32.97
N ILE A 72 -21.27 -19.08 -32.23
CA ILE A 72 -22.31 -19.97 -32.67
C ILE A 72 -23.06 -19.35 -33.87
N GLY A 73 -23.39 -18.06 -33.80
CA GLY A 73 -23.99 -17.32 -34.90
C GLY A 73 -23.12 -17.33 -36.16
N ALA A 74 -21.80 -17.17 -36.04
CA ALA A 74 -20.86 -17.26 -37.15
C ALA A 74 -20.84 -18.66 -37.80
N LEU A 75 -20.90 -19.72 -36.98
CA LEU A 75 -20.99 -21.09 -37.49
C LEU A 75 -22.31 -21.38 -38.22
N LEU A 76 -23.41 -20.75 -37.82
CA LEU A 76 -24.74 -21.02 -38.39
C LEU A 76 -25.14 -20.09 -39.53
N ILE A 77 -24.48 -18.92 -39.66
CA ILE A 77 -24.87 -17.89 -40.61
C ILE A 77 -24.85 -18.37 -42.07
N GLY A 78 -23.95 -19.28 -42.43
CA GLY A 78 -23.83 -19.85 -43.77
C GLY A 78 -25.06 -20.62 -44.24
N PHE A 79 -25.96 -21.02 -43.34
CA PHE A 79 -27.21 -21.68 -43.68
C PHE A 79 -28.35 -20.71 -44.07
N LEU A 80 -28.11 -19.40 -43.93
CA LEU A 80 -29.05 -18.39 -44.37
C LEU A 80 -28.94 -18.15 -45.88
N PRO A 81 -30.03 -17.77 -46.55
CA PRO A 81 -30.03 -17.50 -48.00
C PRO A 81 -29.04 -16.41 -48.37
N ASN A 82 -28.13 -16.72 -49.30
CA ASN A 82 -27.07 -15.81 -49.80
C ASN A 82 -26.07 -15.28 -48.77
N ALA A 83 -25.96 -15.93 -47.59
CA ALA A 83 -24.91 -15.63 -46.62
C ALA A 83 -23.67 -16.48 -46.90
N GLU A 84 -22.49 -15.88 -46.72
CA GLU A 84 -21.22 -16.59 -46.81
C GLU A 84 -20.94 -17.34 -45.50
N PRO A 85 -20.47 -18.60 -45.56
CA PRO A 85 -20.12 -19.36 -44.37
C PRO A 85 -18.91 -18.74 -43.67
N GLN A 86 -19.00 -18.60 -42.34
CA GLN A 86 -17.97 -17.99 -41.51
C GLN A 86 -17.38 -19.00 -40.49
N PHE A 87 -17.21 -20.26 -40.91
CA PHE A 87 -16.77 -21.35 -40.03
C PHE A 87 -15.38 -21.11 -39.45
N VAL A 88 -14.43 -20.70 -40.31
CA VAL A 88 -13.05 -20.36 -39.91
C VAL A 88 -13.05 -19.24 -38.88
N GLU A 89 -13.84 -18.18 -39.17
CA GLU A 89 -13.90 -17.01 -38.27
C GLU A 89 -14.49 -17.35 -36.89
N GLY A 90 -15.54 -18.20 -36.83
CA GLY A 90 -16.13 -18.62 -35.57
C GLY A 90 -15.14 -19.34 -34.65
N VAL A 91 -14.34 -20.26 -35.21
CA VAL A 91 -13.27 -20.95 -34.43
C VAL A 91 -12.11 -20.01 -34.10
N PHE A 92 -11.71 -19.17 -35.05
CA PHE A 92 -10.61 -18.22 -34.89
C PHE A 92 -10.89 -17.20 -33.80
N VAL A 93 -12.11 -16.66 -33.76
CA VAL A 93 -12.56 -15.72 -32.72
C VAL A 93 -12.46 -16.36 -31.34
N MET A 94 -12.95 -17.59 -31.15
CA MET A 94 -12.90 -18.31 -29.90
C MET A 94 -11.45 -18.64 -29.48
N LEU A 95 -10.60 -18.99 -30.46
CA LEU A 95 -9.19 -19.26 -30.20
C LEU A 95 -8.45 -18.01 -29.72
N PHE A 96 -8.68 -16.84 -30.34
CA PHE A 96 -8.08 -15.58 -29.91
C PHE A 96 -8.64 -15.08 -28.57
N PHE A 97 -9.92 -15.31 -28.29
CA PHE A 97 -10.52 -15.03 -27.01
C PHE A 97 -9.81 -15.83 -25.89
N GLN A 98 -9.65 -17.14 -26.07
CA GLN A 98 -8.95 -18.01 -25.14
C GLN A 98 -7.45 -17.66 -24.99
N LEU A 99 -6.81 -17.17 -26.06
CA LEU A 99 -5.45 -16.66 -25.99
C LEU A 99 -5.40 -15.37 -25.15
N GLY A 100 -6.38 -14.50 -25.31
CA GLY A 100 -6.56 -13.29 -24.50
C GLY A 100 -6.72 -13.63 -23.03
N GLU A 101 -7.63 -14.53 -22.68
CA GLU A 101 -7.87 -15.02 -21.32
C GLU A 101 -6.64 -15.68 -20.68
N LEU A 102 -5.88 -16.46 -21.47
CA LEU A 102 -4.60 -17.01 -21.01
C LEU A 102 -3.60 -15.91 -20.63
N PHE A 103 -3.53 -14.86 -21.45
CA PHE A 103 -2.64 -13.72 -21.20
C PHE A 103 -3.09 -12.88 -20.01
N GLU A 104 -4.40 -12.74 -19.81
CA GLU A 104 -5.00 -12.11 -18.65
C GLU A 104 -4.58 -12.80 -17.35
N HIS A 105 -4.80 -14.10 -17.24
CA HIS A 105 -4.38 -14.88 -16.07
C HIS A 105 -2.87 -14.82 -15.83
N TYR A 106 -2.07 -14.83 -16.90
CA TYR A 106 -0.62 -14.67 -16.77
C TYR A 106 -0.26 -13.30 -16.20
N ALA A 107 -0.92 -12.25 -16.64
CA ALA A 107 -0.67 -10.89 -16.17
C ALA A 107 -1.14 -10.68 -14.73
N GLU A 108 -2.30 -11.24 -14.35
CA GLU A 108 -2.79 -11.24 -12.97
C GLU A 108 -1.85 -12.00 -12.04
N ASP A 109 -1.44 -13.21 -12.42
CA ASP A 109 -0.48 -14.00 -11.64
C ASP A 109 0.83 -13.21 -11.47
N LYS A 110 1.32 -12.56 -12.54
CA LYS A 110 2.55 -11.78 -12.50
C LYS A 110 2.45 -10.51 -11.64
N ALA A 111 1.29 -9.87 -11.62
CA ALA A 111 1.03 -8.73 -10.74
C ALA A 111 0.90 -9.18 -9.27
N ARG A 112 0.27 -10.32 -9.03
CA ARG A 112 0.21 -10.96 -7.71
C ARG A 112 1.59 -11.46 -7.27
N ASP A 113 2.43 -11.97 -8.18
CA ASP A 113 3.81 -12.34 -7.88
C ASP A 113 4.63 -11.14 -7.40
N SER A 114 4.39 -9.94 -7.90
CA SER A 114 5.03 -8.71 -7.41
C SER A 114 4.64 -8.38 -5.97
N ILE A 115 3.42 -8.73 -5.56
CA ILE A 115 2.97 -8.71 -4.18
C ILE A 115 3.55 -9.91 -3.40
N SER A 116 3.68 -11.07 -4.05
CA SER A 116 4.26 -12.28 -3.48
C SER A 116 5.78 -12.20 -3.30
N GLU A 117 6.51 -11.35 -4.05
CA GLU A 117 7.91 -11.01 -3.75
C GLU A 117 8.04 -10.32 -2.38
N LEU A 118 6.97 -9.63 -1.92
CA LEU A 118 6.86 -9.17 -0.53
C LEU A 118 6.58 -10.33 0.44
N MET A 119 5.94 -11.42 -0.01
CA MET A 119 5.79 -12.65 0.78
C MET A 119 7.13 -13.39 0.97
N ASP A 120 8.18 -13.05 0.24
CA ASP A 120 9.55 -13.52 0.54
C ASP A 120 10.08 -12.98 1.89
N ILE A 121 9.34 -12.07 2.55
CA ILE A 121 9.56 -11.68 3.95
C ILE A 121 9.24 -12.84 4.90
N ARG A 122 8.34 -13.76 4.53
CA ARG A 122 7.93 -14.90 5.37
C ARG A 122 9.15 -15.79 5.68
N PRO A 123 9.45 -16.03 6.97
CA PRO A 123 10.45 -17.01 7.36
C PRO A 123 9.89 -18.42 7.19
N ASP A 124 10.65 -19.31 6.57
CA ASP A 124 10.22 -20.70 6.35
C ASP A 124 10.37 -21.55 7.60
N VAL A 125 11.41 -21.28 8.40
CA VAL A 125 11.78 -22.07 9.59
C VAL A 125 12.31 -21.17 10.70
N ALA A 126 12.15 -21.61 11.94
CA ALA A 126 12.77 -21.04 13.14
C ALA A 126 13.68 -22.08 13.81
N ASN A 127 14.93 -21.73 14.10
CA ASN A 127 15.86 -22.58 14.83
C ASN A 127 15.77 -22.22 16.32
N VAL A 128 15.02 -23.00 17.10
CA VAL A 128 14.74 -22.77 18.52
C VAL A 128 15.70 -23.55 19.39
N GLU A 129 16.28 -22.92 20.42
CA GLU A 129 17.12 -23.59 21.42
C GLU A 129 16.24 -24.09 22.57
N ARG A 130 16.01 -25.44 22.62
CA ARG A 130 15.25 -26.10 23.67
C ARG A 130 16.16 -27.09 24.42
N ASN A 131 16.32 -26.89 25.71
CA ASN A 131 17.17 -27.77 26.56
C ASN A 131 18.62 -27.92 26.07
N GLY A 132 19.21 -26.90 25.45
CA GLY A 132 20.56 -26.91 24.88
C GLY A 132 20.68 -27.62 23.53
N VAL A 133 19.56 -28.02 22.91
CA VAL A 133 19.50 -28.59 21.57
C VAL A 133 18.78 -27.61 20.65
N VAL A 134 19.31 -27.41 19.44
CA VAL A 134 18.69 -26.56 18.42
C VAL A 134 17.76 -27.40 17.56
N GLU A 135 16.49 -27.08 17.59
CA GLU A 135 15.43 -27.70 16.80
C GLU A 135 14.94 -26.74 15.72
N SER A 136 14.77 -27.22 14.48
CA SER A 136 14.20 -26.45 13.39
C SER A 136 12.70 -26.72 13.32
N VAL A 137 11.89 -25.72 13.62
CA VAL A 137 10.42 -25.82 13.71
C VAL A 137 9.76 -24.77 12.82
N SER A 138 8.44 -24.88 12.59
CA SER A 138 7.67 -23.81 11.97
C SER A 138 7.66 -22.58 12.89
N PRO A 139 7.78 -21.35 12.36
CA PRO A 139 7.65 -20.13 13.17
C PRO A 139 6.33 -20.07 13.97
N GLU A 140 5.27 -20.71 13.49
CA GLU A 140 3.97 -20.80 14.16
C GLU A 140 3.99 -21.65 15.46
N GLU A 141 4.99 -22.54 15.60
CA GLU A 141 5.14 -23.43 16.77
C GLU A 141 6.02 -22.83 17.87
N VAL A 142 6.60 -21.64 17.64
CA VAL A 142 7.50 -20.96 18.58
C VAL A 142 6.69 -20.17 19.58
N MET A 143 6.99 -20.36 20.87
CA MET A 143 6.30 -19.68 21.96
C MET A 143 7.02 -18.40 22.37
N ILE A 144 6.25 -17.44 22.91
CA ILE A 144 6.80 -16.20 23.48
C ILE A 144 7.75 -16.58 24.65
N GLY A 145 8.94 -15.96 24.67
CA GLY A 145 9.99 -16.21 25.66
C GLY A 145 11.02 -17.27 25.24
N GLU A 146 10.76 -18.07 24.18
CA GLU A 146 11.75 -19.00 23.64
C GLU A 146 12.90 -18.22 22.95
N THR A 147 14.05 -18.87 22.85
CA THR A 147 15.22 -18.31 22.20
C THR A 147 15.42 -18.92 20.82
N VAL A 148 15.47 -18.09 19.81
CA VAL A 148 15.77 -18.48 18.43
C VAL A 148 17.19 -18.10 18.04
N ILE A 149 17.86 -18.98 17.29
CA ILE A 149 19.20 -18.76 16.76
C ILE A 149 19.09 -18.41 15.29
N VAL A 150 19.59 -17.24 14.91
CA VAL A 150 19.55 -16.74 13.53
C VAL A 150 20.99 -16.62 13.00
N LYS A 151 21.31 -17.43 11.99
CA LYS A 151 22.63 -17.44 11.34
C LYS A 151 22.71 -16.41 10.21
N PRO A 152 23.94 -16.02 9.79
CA PRO A 152 24.09 -15.21 8.58
C PRO A 152 23.41 -15.83 7.36
N GLY A 153 22.65 -15.02 6.61
CA GLY A 153 21.84 -15.43 5.47
C GLY A 153 20.43 -15.90 5.83
N GLU A 154 20.11 -16.15 7.10
CA GLU A 154 18.78 -16.52 7.54
C GLU A 154 17.90 -15.30 7.84
N LYS A 155 16.59 -15.44 7.65
CA LYS A 155 15.59 -14.44 8.05
C LYS A 155 15.31 -14.54 9.54
N ILE A 156 15.09 -13.42 10.20
CA ILE A 156 14.60 -13.38 11.57
C ILE A 156 13.16 -13.91 11.59
N PRO A 157 12.89 -15.01 12.33
CA PRO A 157 11.61 -15.70 12.22
C PRO A 157 10.46 -15.00 12.95
N LEU A 158 10.74 -14.35 14.09
CA LEU A 158 9.76 -13.67 14.94
C LEU A 158 10.33 -12.37 15.50
N ASP A 159 9.44 -11.45 15.86
CA ASP A 159 9.83 -10.23 16.55
C ASP A 159 10.36 -10.53 17.95
N GLY A 160 11.45 -9.90 18.33
CA GLY A 160 12.05 -10.14 19.63
C GLY A 160 13.25 -9.26 19.94
N ARG A 161 13.97 -9.61 20.99
CA ARG A 161 15.14 -8.87 21.50
C ARG A 161 16.40 -9.71 21.41
N VAL A 162 17.49 -9.13 20.93
CA VAL A 162 18.79 -9.80 20.88
C VAL A 162 19.30 -10.04 22.30
N LEU A 163 19.51 -11.31 22.68
CA LEU A 163 20.14 -11.72 23.94
C LEU A 163 21.67 -11.71 23.82
N GLU A 164 22.18 -12.31 22.74
CA GLU A 164 23.61 -12.48 22.48
C GLU A 164 23.91 -12.29 21.01
N GLY A 165 25.09 -11.72 20.72
CA GLY A 165 25.59 -11.51 19.38
C GLY A 165 25.52 -10.06 18.90
N SER A 166 26.14 -9.80 17.77
CA SER A 166 26.06 -8.54 17.03
C SER A 166 26.09 -8.84 15.55
N SER A 167 25.30 -8.11 14.77
CA SER A 167 25.21 -8.29 13.31
C SER A 167 24.65 -7.05 12.64
N SER A 168 24.69 -7.04 11.31
CA SER A 168 23.97 -6.08 10.48
C SER A 168 22.76 -6.78 9.84
N LEU A 169 21.60 -6.15 9.86
CA LEU A 169 20.37 -6.66 9.29
C LEU A 169 20.05 -5.96 7.98
N ASN A 170 19.73 -6.73 6.95
CA ASN A 170 19.15 -6.19 5.72
C ASN A 170 17.64 -6.00 5.93
N THR A 171 17.19 -4.75 5.90
CA THR A 171 15.80 -4.36 6.10
C THR A 171 15.11 -3.93 4.81
N VAL A 172 15.79 -4.04 3.65
CA VAL A 172 15.30 -3.55 2.34
C VAL A 172 13.90 -4.07 2.02
N ALA A 173 13.63 -5.34 2.29
CA ALA A 173 12.33 -5.94 2.00
C ALA A 173 11.19 -5.35 2.83
N LEU A 174 11.48 -4.79 4.02
CA LEU A 174 10.50 -4.20 4.93
C LEU A 174 10.41 -2.69 4.77
N THR A 175 11.54 -1.99 4.83
CA THR A 175 11.59 -0.53 4.89
C THR A 175 11.91 0.12 3.55
N GLY A 176 12.41 -0.65 2.57
CA GLY A 176 12.93 -0.11 1.31
C GLY A 176 14.28 0.62 1.46
N GLU A 177 14.91 0.57 2.64
CA GLU A 177 16.20 1.21 2.89
C GLU A 177 17.35 0.30 2.50
N SER A 178 18.27 0.79 1.64
CA SER A 178 19.44 0.02 1.18
C SER A 178 20.55 -0.10 2.22
N MET A 179 20.55 0.74 3.26
CA MET A 179 21.55 0.70 4.34
C MET A 179 21.20 -0.38 5.36
N PRO A 180 22.10 -1.34 5.62
CA PRO A 180 21.88 -2.31 6.69
C PRO A 180 21.80 -1.64 8.06
N ARG A 181 20.97 -2.18 8.95
CA ARG A 181 20.83 -1.74 10.34
C ARG A 181 21.70 -2.60 11.25
N ASP A 182 22.63 -2.00 11.97
CA ASP A 182 23.43 -2.69 12.97
C ASP A 182 22.62 -2.99 14.23
N VAL A 183 22.78 -4.22 14.75
CA VAL A 183 22.10 -4.71 15.95
C VAL A 183 23.08 -5.39 16.90
N SER A 184 22.83 -5.23 18.19
CA SER A 184 23.63 -5.81 19.28
C SER A 184 22.74 -6.24 20.43
N ALA A 185 23.31 -6.92 21.42
CA ALA A 185 22.58 -7.40 22.60
C ALA A 185 21.76 -6.27 23.26
N GLY A 186 20.50 -6.56 23.58
CA GLY A 186 19.51 -5.64 24.15
C GLY A 186 18.68 -4.86 23.10
N MET A 187 19.03 -4.90 21.81
CA MET A 187 18.27 -4.21 20.76
C MET A 187 17.13 -5.08 20.24
N GLU A 188 16.06 -4.42 19.82
CA GLU A 188 14.90 -5.06 19.20
C GLU A 188 15.18 -5.40 17.74
N VAL A 189 14.71 -6.58 17.32
CA VAL A 189 14.75 -7.09 15.95
C VAL A 189 13.37 -7.53 15.51
N ILE A 190 13.11 -7.39 14.22
CA ILE A 190 11.81 -7.65 13.61
C ILE A 190 11.89 -8.82 12.64
N SER A 191 10.82 -9.58 12.59
CA SER A 191 10.66 -10.71 11.67
C SER A 191 10.74 -10.26 10.20
N GLY A 192 11.29 -11.11 9.34
CA GLY A 192 11.45 -10.85 7.92
C GLY A 192 12.73 -10.12 7.52
N CYS A 193 13.48 -9.53 8.45
CA CYS A 193 14.82 -9.00 8.17
C CYS A 193 15.82 -10.15 7.92
N VAL A 194 16.76 -9.95 6.98
CA VAL A 194 17.81 -10.94 6.72
C VAL A 194 19.06 -10.60 7.53
N ASN A 195 19.54 -11.56 8.30
CA ASN A 195 20.79 -11.45 9.06
C ASN A 195 22.00 -11.55 8.11
N LEU A 196 22.94 -10.58 8.14
CA LEU A 196 24.04 -10.51 7.16
C LEU A 196 25.36 -11.08 7.66
N SER A 197 25.71 -10.92 8.94
CA SER A 197 27.09 -11.15 9.38
C SER A 197 27.25 -12.07 10.58
N GLY A 198 26.78 -11.71 11.76
CA GLY A 198 26.98 -12.46 12.99
C GLY A 198 25.84 -13.43 13.32
N VAL A 199 26.09 -14.41 14.19
CA VAL A 199 25.02 -15.23 14.74
C VAL A 199 24.33 -14.45 15.84
N LEU A 200 22.99 -14.41 15.79
CA LEU A 200 22.16 -13.76 16.80
C LEU A 200 21.37 -14.79 17.59
N LYS A 201 21.32 -14.65 18.92
CA LYS A 201 20.32 -15.28 19.76
C LYS A 201 19.26 -14.25 20.11
N VAL A 202 18.03 -14.53 19.73
CA VAL A 202 16.89 -13.61 19.86
C VAL A 202 15.84 -14.25 20.77
N GLN A 203 15.46 -13.56 21.83
CA GLN A 203 14.30 -13.93 22.65
C GLN A 203 13.02 -13.44 21.98
N VAL A 204 12.09 -14.34 21.76
CA VAL A 204 10.81 -14.06 21.12
C VAL A 204 9.92 -13.26 22.06
N GLU A 205 9.42 -12.10 21.59
CA GLU A 205 8.53 -11.23 22.35
C GLU A 205 7.08 -11.27 21.83
N LYS A 206 6.86 -11.68 20.56
CA LYS A 206 5.51 -11.77 19.96
C LYS A 206 5.27 -13.13 19.33
N ALA A 207 4.00 -13.59 19.34
CA ALA A 207 3.60 -14.77 18.60
C ALA A 207 3.70 -14.55 17.08
N TYR A 208 3.79 -15.61 16.28
CA TYR A 208 3.94 -15.50 14.82
C TYR A 208 2.80 -14.68 14.18
N SER A 209 1.55 -14.90 14.57
CA SER A 209 0.39 -14.15 14.07
C SER A 209 0.44 -12.63 14.36
N GLU A 210 1.18 -12.25 15.39
CA GLU A 210 1.37 -10.85 15.81
C GLU A 210 2.70 -10.28 15.32
N SER A 211 3.52 -11.09 14.62
CA SER A 211 4.82 -10.65 14.11
C SER A 211 4.68 -9.64 12.98
N THR A 212 5.68 -8.79 12.84
CA THR A 212 5.71 -7.74 11.80
C THR A 212 5.55 -8.33 10.40
N ALA A 213 6.24 -9.44 10.09
CA ALA A 213 6.13 -10.10 8.79
C ALA A 213 4.71 -10.61 8.52
N ALA A 214 4.07 -11.28 9.49
CA ALA A 214 2.70 -11.80 9.34
C ALA A 214 1.68 -10.67 9.11
N LYS A 215 1.79 -9.57 9.86
CA LYS A 215 0.92 -8.40 9.69
C LYS A 215 1.08 -7.72 8.33
N ILE A 216 2.32 -7.57 7.85
CA ILE A 216 2.57 -7.00 6.52
C ILE A 216 1.94 -7.87 5.43
N ILE A 217 2.09 -9.19 5.52
CA ILE A 217 1.48 -10.13 4.57
C ILE A 217 -0.04 -9.99 4.59
N GLN A 218 -0.65 -9.98 5.77
CA GLN A 218 -2.10 -9.81 5.92
C GLN A 218 -2.58 -8.47 5.31
N LEU A 219 -1.91 -7.35 5.59
CA LEU A 219 -2.26 -6.04 5.03
C LEU A 219 -2.19 -6.00 3.50
N VAL A 220 -1.21 -6.71 2.93
CA VAL A 220 -1.03 -6.79 1.48
C VAL A 220 -2.11 -7.68 0.84
N GLU A 221 -2.51 -8.77 1.50
CA GLU A 221 -3.63 -9.61 1.06
C GLU A 221 -4.96 -8.84 1.11
N GLU A 222 -5.24 -8.15 2.21
CA GLU A 222 -6.45 -7.33 2.39
C GLU A 222 -6.51 -6.15 1.40
N ALA A 223 -5.35 -5.60 0.99
CA ALA A 223 -5.30 -4.52 0.01
C ALA A 223 -5.91 -4.92 -1.35
N GLY A 224 -5.86 -6.20 -1.71
CA GLY A 224 -6.50 -6.74 -2.91
C GLY A 224 -8.02 -6.67 -2.88
N ASP A 225 -8.64 -6.69 -1.70
CA ASP A 225 -10.09 -6.70 -1.55
C ASP A 225 -10.71 -5.30 -1.55
N ASN A 226 -9.94 -4.28 -1.18
CA ASN A 226 -10.37 -2.88 -1.13
C ASN A 226 -10.29 -2.20 -2.50
N LYS A 227 -11.35 -2.37 -3.31
CA LYS A 227 -11.41 -1.90 -4.70
C LYS A 227 -11.47 -0.38 -4.82
N SER A 228 -10.74 0.15 -5.79
CA SER A 228 -10.79 1.57 -6.12
C SER A 228 -12.17 2.03 -6.60
N ARG A 229 -12.44 3.34 -6.53
CA ARG A 229 -13.65 3.93 -7.14
C ARG A 229 -13.68 3.71 -8.65
N SER A 230 -12.53 3.71 -9.30
CA SER A 230 -12.37 3.44 -10.73
C SER A 230 -12.75 2.00 -11.07
N GLU A 231 -12.32 1.01 -10.29
CA GLU A 231 -12.73 -0.40 -10.46
C GLU A 231 -14.22 -0.59 -10.21
N SER A 232 -14.76 0.03 -9.17
CA SER A 232 -16.19 -0.02 -8.87
C SER A 232 -17.04 0.64 -9.95
N PHE A 233 -16.55 1.72 -10.57
CA PHE A 233 -17.19 2.38 -11.70
C PHE A 233 -17.23 1.46 -12.93
N ILE A 234 -16.11 0.80 -13.27
CA ILE A 234 -16.03 -0.08 -14.43
C ILE A 234 -16.99 -1.26 -14.30
N ARG A 235 -17.04 -1.90 -13.14
CA ARG A 235 -17.99 -2.99 -12.87
C ARG A 235 -19.45 -2.54 -13.03
N ARG A 236 -19.79 -1.33 -12.55
CA ARG A 236 -21.12 -0.74 -12.71
C ARG A 236 -21.38 -0.37 -14.16
N PHE A 237 -20.37 0.15 -14.86
CA PHE A 237 -20.46 0.46 -16.29
C PHE A 237 -20.70 -0.80 -17.12
N ALA A 238 -19.97 -1.89 -16.91
CA ALA A 238 -20.14 -3.15 -17.63
C ALA A 238 -21.58 -3.68 -17.48
N ARG A 239 -22.15 -3.66 -16.27
CA ARG A 239 -23.52 -4.11 -16.00
C ARG A 239 -24.60 -3.34 -16.79
N VAL A 240 -24.37 -2.06 -17.09
CA VAL A 240 -25.30 -1.23 -17.88
C VAL A 240 -24.97 -1.30 -19.38
N TYR A 241 -23.69 -1.31 -19.70
CA TYR A 241 -23.19 -1.29 -21.06
C TYR A 241 -23.57 -2.55 -21.85
N THR A 242 -23.40 -3.75 -21.26
CA THR A 242 -23.63 -5.01 -21.99
C THR A 242 -25.06 -5.20 -22.46
N PRO A 243 -26.13 -4.97 -21.67
CA PRO A 243 -27.50 -5.02 -22.19
C PRO A 243 -27.78 -4.02 -23.33
N ILE A 244 -27.21 -2.81 -23.26
CA ILE A 244 -27.34 -1.78 -24.30
C ILE A 244 -26.74 -2.28 -25.61
N VAL A 245 -25.55 -2.88 -25.54
CA VAL A 245 -24.85 -3.45 -26.69
C VAL A 245 -25.64 -4.59 -27.32
N VAL A 246 -26.20 -5.49 -26.52
CA VAL A 246 -27.02 -6.61 -27.02
C VAL A 246 -28.26 -6.07 -27.74
N ILE A 247 -28.97 -5.10 -27.19
CA ILE A 247 -30.12 -4.47 -27.81
C ILE A 247 -29.71 -3.75 -29.12
N ALA A 248 -28.58 -3.04 -29.11
CA ALA A 248 -28.06 -2.35 -30.30
C ALA A 248 -27.69 -3.34 -31.39
N ALA A 249 -27.04 -4.47 -31.06
CA ALA A 249 -26.72 -5.53 -32.01
C ALA A 249 -28.00 -6.17 -32.62
N LEU A 250 -29.00 -6.43 -31.79
CA LEU A 250 -30.28 -6.95 -32.26
C LEU A 250 -30.98 -5.94 -33.21
N ALA A 251 -30.99 -4.66 -32.86
CA ALA A 251 -31.49 -3.61 -33.72
C ALA A 251 -30.72 -3.51 -35.04
N LEU A 252 -29.38 -3.65 -34.98
CA LEU A 252 -28.50 -3.65 -36.16
C LEU A 252 -28.78 -4.87 -37.09
N ALA A 253 -29.11 -6.03 -36.52
CA ALA A 253 -29.45 -7.21 -37.31
C ALA A 253 -30.80 -7.08 -38.00
N VAL A 254 -31.82 -6.48 -37.32
CA VAL A 254 -33.23 -6.55 -37.76
C VAL A 254 -33.66 -5.31 -38.55
N ILE A 255 -33.27 -4.08 -38.12
CA ILE A 255 -33.83 -2.83 -38.67
C ILE A 255 -33.29 -2.50 -40.06
N PRO A 256 -31.97 -2.51 -40.35
CA PRO A 256 -31.48 -2.10 -41.65
C PRO A 256 -31.97 -2.95 -42.83
N PRO A 257 -32.17 -4.29 -42.71
CA PRO A 257 -32.69 -5.10 -43.80
C PRO A 257 -34.04 -4.63 -44.35
N PHE A 258 -34.88 -3.94 -43.56
CA PHE A 258 -36.16 -3.39 -44.02
C PHE A 258 -36.03 -2.29 -45.10
N PHE A 259 -34.84 -1.69 -45.21
CA PHE A 259 -34.58 -0.63 -46.20
C PHE A 259 -34.00 -1.16 -47.53
N TYR A 260 -33.92 -2.50 -47.70
CA TYR A 260 -33.44 -3.15 -48.91
C TYR A 260 -34.59 -3.80 -49.67
N ASP A 261 -34.44 -3.95 -50.97
CA ASP A 261 -35.47 -4.54 -51.87
C ASP A 261 -35.84 -5.98 -51.52
N SER A 262 -34.90 -6.73 -50.90
CA SER A 262 -35.11 -8.08 -50.40
C SER A 262 -34.57 -8.25 -49.00
N TYR A 263 -35.46 -8.56 -48.06
CA TYR A 263 -35.12 -8.67 -46.63
C TYR A 263 -34.17 -9.86 -46.35
N ALA A 264 -34.45 -11.04 -46.91
CA ALA A 264 -33.71 -12.25 -46.53
C ALA A 264 -32.21 -12.23 -46.87
N PRO A 265 -31.76 -11.80 -48.07
CA PRO A 265 -30.33 -11.64 -48.34
C PRO A 265 -29.67 -10.52 -47.49
N ALA A 266 -30.39 -9.39 -47.31
CA ALA A 266 -29.89 -8.29 -46.50
C ALA A 266 -29.74 -8.68 -45.03
N PHE A 267 -30.67 -9.49 -44.49
CA PHE A 267 -30.60 -9.98 -43.12
C PHE A 267 -29.32 -10.77 -42.83
N GLY A 268 -28.88 -11.66 -43.72
CA GLY A 268 -27.60 -12.39 -43.53
C GLY A 268 -26.40 -11.47 -43.39
N VAL A 269 -26.30 -10.43 -44.23
CA VAL A 269 -25.21 -9.44 -44.15
C VAL A 269 -25.27 -8.64 -42.87
N TRP A 270 -26.44 -8.16 -42.48
CA TRP A 270 -26.60 -7.36 -41.30
C TRP A 270 -26.50 -8.18 -40.01
N LEU A 271 -26.88 -9.44 -40.02
CA LEU A 271 -26.64 -10.37 -38.93
C LEU A 271 -25.15 -10.58 -38.70
N TYR A 272 -24.35 -10.77 -39.76
CA TYR A 272 -22.89 -10.87 -39.64
C TYR A 272 -22.28 -9.60 -39.01
N ARG A 273 -22.71 -8.41 -39.46
CA ARG A 273 -22.28 -7.14 -38.88
C ARG A 273 -22.66 -7.02 -37.40
N ALA A 274 -23.86 -7.46 -37.04
CA ALA A 274 -24.34 -7.48 -35.67
C ALA A 274 -23.53 -8.43 -34.76
N LEU A 275 -23.20 -9.63 -35.28
CA LEU A 275 -22.34 -10.57 -34.57
C LEU A 275 -20.91 -10.01 -34.38
N THR A 276 -20.35 -9.38 -35.42
CA THR A 276 -19.05 -8.68 -35.32
C THR A 276 -19.13 -7.55 -34.33
N PHE A 277 -20.21 -6.76 -34.32
CA PHE A 277 -20.45 -5.69 -33.35
C PHE A 277 -20.50 -6.24 -31.91
N LEU A 278 -21.15 -7.38 -31.65
CA LEU A 278 -21.18 -8.05 -30.34
C LEU A 278 -19.78 -8.43 -29.86
N VAL A 279 -19.01 -9.06 -30.72
CA VAL A 279 -17.63 -9.50 -30.40
C VAL A 279 -16.75 -8.32 -30.00
N VAL A 280 -16.76 -7.24 -30.78
CA VAL A 280 -15.95 -6.02 -30.51
C VAL A 280 -16.39 -5.32 -29.26
N SER A 281 -17.65 -5.49 -28.87
CA SER A 281 -18.21 -4.73 -27.72
C SER A 281 -17.79 -5.25 -26.37
N CYS A 282 -17.11 -6.42 -26.24
CA CYS A 282 -16.58 -6.87 -24.95
C CYS A 282 -15.58 -5.85 -24.39
N PRO A 283 -15.76 -5.30 -23.17
CA PRO A 283 -14.83 -4.33 -22.58
C PRO A 283 -13.58 -4.96 -21.95
N CYS A 284 -13.09 -6.11 -22.46
CA CYS A 284 -12.06 -6.95 -21.84
C CYS A 284 -10.79 -6.16 -21.46
N ALA A 285 -10.24 -5.37 -22.40
CA ALA A 285 -9.05 -4.56 -22.14
C ALA A 285 -9.23 -3.54 -20.99
N LEU A 286 -10.44 -3.02 -20.81
CA LEU A 286 -10.76 -2.05 -19.76
C LEU A 286 -10.90 -2.73 -18.40
N VAL A 287 -11.63 -3.85 -18.37
CA VAL A 287 -11.92 -4.60 -17.13
C VAL A 287 -10.65 -5.15 -16.50
N ILE A 288 -9.68 -5.55 -17.30
CA ILE A 288 -8.42 -6.17 -16.87
C ILE A 288 -7.36 -5.13 -16.53
N SER A 289 -7.13 -4.16 -17.43
CA SER A 289 -5.97 -3.26 -17.32
C SER A 289 -6.04 -2.32 -16.11
N ILE A 290 -7.25 -1.98 -15.64
CA ILE A 290 -7.39 -1.02 -14.53
C ILE A 290 -7.08 -1.66 -13.18
N PRO A 291 -7.70 -2.79 -12.76
CA PRO A 291 -7.29 -3.49 -11.55
C PRO A 291 -5.79 -3.82 -11.56
N LEU A 292 -5.28 -4.32 -12.67
CA LEU A 292 -3.86 -4.64 -12.83
C LEU A 292 -2.95 -3.41 -12.60
N THR A 293 -3.36 -2.22 -13.06
CA THR A 293 -2.62 -0.98 -12.84
C THR A 293 -2.57 -0.62 -11.35
N PHE A 294 -3.69 -0.77 -10.62
CA PHE A 294 -3.71 -0.54 -9.18
C PHE A 294 -2.88 -1.57 -8.42
N PHE A 295 -2.95 -2.84 -8.77
CA PHE A 295 -2.10 -3.88 -8.17
C PHE A 295 -0.61 -3.60 -8.40
N ALA A 296 -0.23 -3.21 -9.62
CA ALA A 296 1.15 -2.83 -9.92
C ALA A 296 1.59 -1.60 -9.11
N GLY A 297 0.71 -0.61 -8.96
CA GLY A 297 0.97 0.61 -8.17
C GLY A 297 1.12 0.34 -6.67
N ILE A 298 0.24 -0.48 -6.09
CA ILE A 298 0.31 -0.91 -4.67
C ILE A 298 1.61 -1.69 -4.44
N GLY A 299 1.92 -2.67 -5.31
CA GLY A 299 3.17 -3.42 -5.23
C GLY A 299 4.40 -2.53 -5.35
N GLY A 300 4.40 -1.57 -6.28
CA GLY A 300 5.47 -0.59 -6.45
C GLY A 300 5.66 0.34 -5.24
N ALA A 301 4.57 0.73 -4.57
CA ALA A 301 4.61 1.51 -3.33
C ALA A 301 5.19 0.68 -2.17
N SER A 302 4.78 -0.58 -2.06
CA SER A 302 5.25 -1.48 -1.01
C SER A 302 6.75 -1.76 -1.11
N HIS A 303 7.31 -1.95 -2.31
CA HIS A 303 8.77 -2.06 -2.51
C HIS A 303 9.55 -0.81 -2.04
N LYS A 304 8.89 0.32 -1.93
CA LYS A 304 9.47 1.58 -1.41
C LYS A 304 9.16 1.79 0.08
N GLY A 305 8.65 0.76 0.77
CA GLY A 305 8.30 0.80 2.18
C GLY A 305 7.04 1.62 2.48
N ILE A 306 6.09 1.68 1.53
CA ILE A 306 4.80 2.36 1.68
C ILE A 306 3.70 1.32 1.45
N LEU A 307 3.04 0.87 2.51
CA LEU A 307 1.92 -0.05 2.43
C LEU A 307 0.61 0.72 2.25
N ILE A 308 -0.12 0.43 1.18
CA ILE A 308 -1.43 1.04 0.90
C ILE A 308 -2.49 -0.06 0.93
N LYS A 309 -3.46 0.04 1.82
CA LYS A 309 -4.48 -0.99 2.10
C LYS A 309 -5.58 -1.09 1.03
N GLY A 310 -5.41 -0.49 -0.13
CA GLY A 310 -6.37 -0.62 -1.24
C GLY A 310 -6.29 0.46 -2.29
N GLY A 311 -6.83 0.16 -3.48
CA GLY A 311 -6.86 1.08 -4.61
C GLY A 311 -7.70 2.34 -4.35
N ASN A 312 -8.73 2.27 -3.48
CA ASN A 312 -9.53 3.42 -3.04
C ASN A 312 -8.67 4.47 -2.30
N TYR A 313 -7.66 4.04 -1.55
CA TYR A 313 -6.75 4.95 -0.85
C TYR A 313 -5.73 5.59 -1.80
N MET A 314 -5.33 4.91 -2.89
CA MET A 314 -4.58 5.55 -3.97
C MET A 314 -5.42 6.64 -4.65
N ASP A 315 -6.70 6.37 -4.93
CA ASP A 315 -7.63 7.38 -5.47
C ASP A 315 -7.77 8.59 -4.53
N ALA A 316 -7.76 8.37 -3.22
CA ALA A 316 -7.84 9.42 -2.22
C ALA A 316 -6.53 10.21 -2.08
N LEU A 317 -5.37 9.52 -2.04
CA LEU A 317 -4.05 10.17 -2.01
C LEU A 317 -3.81 11.09 -3.22
N ALA A 318 -4.26 10.70 -4.41
CA ALA A 318 -4.10 11.51 -5.61
C ALA A 318 -4.98 12.78 -5.65
N LYS A 319 -5.96 12.90 -4.74
CA LYS A 319 -6.86 14.06 -4.59
C LYS A 319 -6.60 14.85 -3.33
N LEU A 320 -5.47 14.59 -2.69
CA LEU A 320 -5.14 15.14 -1.39
C LEU A 320 -4.93 16.66 -1.48
N SER A 321 -5.77 17.42 -0.79
CA SER A 321 -5.69 18.87 -0.71
C SER A 321 -5.13 19.36 0.62
N THR A 322 -5.35 18.59 1.69
CA THR A 322 -4.95 18.95 3.05
C THR A 322 -4.26 17.77 3.72
N VAL A 323 -3.11 18.01 4.35
CA VAL A 323 -2.42 17.04 5.20
C VAL A 323 -2.34 17.58 6.61
N VAL A 324 -2.88 16.82 7.55
CA VAL A 324 -2.89 17.12 8.97
C VAL A 324 -1.86 16.24 9.66
N PHE A 325 -0.92 16.82 10.36
CA PHE A 325 0.14 16.12 11.07
C PHE A 325 -0.09 16.17 12.58
N ASP A 326 0.11 15.05 13.26
CA ASP A 326 0.50 15.13 14.65
C ASP A 326 1.92 15.69 14.76
N LYS A 327 2.26 16.32 15.89
CA LYS A 327 3.62 16.82 16.13
C LYS A 327 4.56 15.69 16.56
N THR A 328 4.23 15.04 17.68
CA THR A 328 5.11 14.11 18.40
C THR A 328 5.17 12.76 17.70
N GLY A 329 6.40 12.23 17.50
CA GLY A 329 6.57 10.96 16.77
C GLY A 329 6.32 11.04 15.25
N THR A 330 5.74 12.12 14.74
CA THR A 330 5.38 12.31 13.32
C THR A 330 6.31 13.32 12.63
N LEU A 331 6.27 14.59 12.99
CA LEU A 331 7.22 15.61 12.52
C LEU A 331 8.48 15.65 13.37
N THR A 332 8.38 15.21 14.61
CA THR A 332 9.49 15.06 15.56
C THR A 332 9.79 13.58 15.78
N ARG A 333 10.92 13.29 16.43
CA ARG A 333 11.37 11.91 16.70
C ARG A 333 10.57 11.23 17.82
N GLY A 334 9.82 11.99 18.64
CA GLY A 334 9.18 11.48 19.84
C GLY A 334 10.16 11.11 20.95
N THR A 335 11.44 11.38 20.75
CA THR A 335 12.51 11.21 21.73
C THR A 335 13.03 12.56 22.18
N PHE A 336 13.19 12.70 23.48
CA PHE A 336 13.72 13.91 24.06
C PHE A 336 15.25 13.89 24.02
N ASP A 337 15.86 15.00 23.58
CA ASP A 337 17.30 15.21 23.59
C ASP A 337 17.65 16.47 24.36
N VAL A 338 18.87 16.52 24.95
CA VAL A 338 19.39 17.70 25.57
C VAL A 338 19.79 18.71 24.51
N GLU A 339 19.07 19.84 24.47
CA GLU A 339 19.28 20.92 23.50
C GLU A 339 20.33 21.93 23.99
N ALA A 340 20.26 22.29 25.25
CA ALA A 340 21.18 23.23 25.84
C ALA A 340 21.37 23.00 27.35
N ILE A 341 22.56 23.32 27.86
CA ILE A 341 22.91 23.22 29.26
C ILE A 341 23.35 24.62 29.74
N HIS A 342 22.71 25.12 30.76
CA HIS A 342 22.96 26.45 31.30
C HIS A 342 23.34 26.38 32.78
N PRO A 343 24.64 26.16 33.10
CA PRO A 343 25.12 26.16 34.47
C PRO A 343 25.27 27.59 35.01
N GLU A 344 25.11 27.76 36.33
CA GLU A 344 25.40 29.03 37.05
C GLU A 344 26.86 29.11 37.54
N LYS A 345 27.31 28.07 38.22
CA LYS A 345 28.64 28.02 38.85
C LYS A 345 29.50 26.84 38.44
N LEU A 346 28.90 25.85 37.77
CA LEU A 346 29.55 24.61 37.37
C LEU A 346 29.91 24.65 35.86
N SER A 347 30.62 23.64 35.39
CA SER A 347 30.74 23.38 33.97
C SER A 347 29.46 22.69 33.42
N GLU A 348 29.22 22.77 32.13
CA GLU A 348 28.10 22.08 31.48
C GLU A 348 28.17 20.56 31.71
N HIS A 349 29.37 19.99 31.65
CA HIS A 349 29.61 18.57 31.88
C HIS A 349 29.29 18.14 33.33
N GLU A 350 29.65 18.95 34.33
CA GLU A 350 29.35 18.65 35.74
C GLU A 350 27.87 18.76 36.05
N LEU A 351 27.18 19.76 35.50
CA LEU A 351 25.72 19.89 35.66
C LEU A 351 24.97 18.71 35.05
N LEU A 352 25.33 18.30 33.82
CA LEU A 352 24.77 17.15 33.17
C LEU A 352 25.08 15.84 33.90
N HIS A 353 26.32 15.69 34.38
CA HIS A 353 26.76 14.54 35.17
C HIS A 353 25.88 14.33 36.41
N LEU A 354 25.70 15.35 37.23
CA LEU A 354 24.87 15.25 38.42
C LEU A 354 23.40 14.99 38.10
N ALA A 355 22.86 15.67 37.10
CA ALA A 355 21.48 15.46 36.66
C ALA A 355 21.23 14.03 36.15
N ALA A 356 22.13 13.48 35.33
CA ALA A 356 22.03 12.14 34.82
C ALA A 356 22.07 11.05 35.90
N HIS A 357 22.91 11.25 36.93
CA HIS A 357 23.01 10.33 38.08
C HIS A 357 21.76 10.33 38.94
N VAL A 358 21.17 11.50 39.23
CA VAL A 358 19.91 11.62 39.98
C VAL A 358 18.78 10.94 39.26
N GLU A 359 18.70 11.12 37.95
CA GLU A 359 17.64 10.55 37.09
C GLU A 359 17.86 9.07 36.69
N ARG A 360 18.94 8.44 37.20
CA ARG A 360 19.29 7.05 36.84
C ARG A 360 18.19 6.04 37.13
N TYR A 361 17.40 6.29 38.16
CA TYR A 361 16.34 5.37 38.59
C TYR A 361 14.94 5.78 38.15
N SER A 362 14.83 6.88 37.42
CA SER A 362 13.55 7.31 36.84
C SER A 362 13.29 6.67 35.46
N THR A 363 12.04 6.30 35.22
CA THR A 363 11.56 5.84 33.91
C THR A 363 10.98 6.96 33.04
N HIS A 364 11.06 8.19 33.50
CA HIS A 364 10.52 9.35 32.78
C HIS A 364 11.32 9.63 31.49
N PRO A 365 10.70 10.01 30.36
CA PRO A 365 11.40 10.29 29.11
C PRO A 365 12.51 11.36 29.24
N ILE A 366 12.32 12.37 30.08
CA ILE A 366 13.32 13.39 30.40
C ILE A 366 14.56 12.78 31.07
N ALA A 367 14.36 11.83 31.98
CA ALA A 367 15.43 11.11 32.65
C ALA A 367 16.28 10.32 31.66
N LEU A 368 15.61 9.65 30.72
CA LEU A 368 16.29 8.92 29.63
C LEU A 368 17.15 9.87 28.78
N ALA A 369 16.62 11.03 28.40
CA ALA A 369 17.35 12.03 27.64
C ALA A 369 18.63 12.52 28.35
N LEU A 370 18.52 12.80 29.64
CA LEU A 370 19.67 13.23 30.46
C LEU A 370 20.73 12.14 30.54
N ARG A 371 20.33 10.89 30.76
CA ARG A 371 21.23 9.74 30.81
C ARG A 371 21.92 9.46 29.47
N MET A 372 21.17 9.51 28.36
CA MET A 372 21.75 9.32 27.02
C MET A 372 22.74 10.42 26.64
N ALA A 373 22.52 11.66 27.09
CA ALA A 373 23.43 12.77 26.87
C ALA A 373 24.74 12.64 27.66
N TYR A 374 24.73 11.88 28.77
CA TYR A 374 25.93 11.64 29.60
C TYR A 374 26.54 10.28 29.30
N ALA A 375 27.59 10.23 28.49
CA ALA A 375 28.20 9.00 27.99
C ALA A 375 28.84 8.09 29.04
N ASN A 376 29.20 8.62 30.24
CA ASN A 376 29.91 7.90 31.30
C ASN A 376 29.03 7.52 32.49
N GLU A 377 27.79 7.11 32.24
CA GLU A 377 26.82 6.74 33.29
C GLU A 377 27.32 5.64 34.27
N LYS A 378 28.34 4.86 33.87
CA LYS A 378 28.96 3.78 34.67
C LYS A 378 30.20 4.22 35.45
N ASP A 379 30.38 5.50 35.72
CA ASP A 379 31.44 5.96 36.62
C ASP A 379 31.17 5.53 38.06
N ASN A 380 32.17 5.69 38.93
CA ASN A 380 32.13 5.21 40.33
C ASN A 380 31.34 6.14 41.27
N CYS A 381 30.31 6.85 40.78
CA CYS A 381 29.49 7.72 41.61
C CYS A 381 28.53 6.91 42.51
N THR A 382 28.49 7.29 43.79
CA THR A 382 27.49 6.75 44.73
C THR A 382 26.22 7.60 44.65
N VAL A 383 25.04 6.95 44.52
CA VAL A 383 23.74 7.61 44.53
C VAL A 383 22.91 7.00 45.66
N GLU A 384 22.55 7.82 46.65
CA GLU A 384 21.82 7.40 47.84
C GLU A 384 20.62 8.34 48.10
N ASP A 385 19.73 7.96 49.02
CA ASP A 385 18.58 8.76 49.50
C ASP A 385 17.67 9.29 48.38
N ILE A 386 17.33 8.44 47.41
CA ILE A 386 16.52 8.80 46.25
C ILE A 386 15.07 9.03 46.68
N GLN A 387 14.56 10.23 46.44
CA GLN A 387 13.17 10.63 46.69
C GLN A 387 12.53 11.23 45.43
N GLU A 388 11.58 10.54 44.88
CA GLU A 388 10.79 11.04 43.76
C GLU A 388 9.54 11.75 44.26
N THR A 389 9.33 12.98 43.81
CA THR A 389 8.10 13.75 44.04
C THR A 389 7.26 13.75 42.77
N ALA A 390 6.14 13.05 42.80
CA ALA A 390 5.31 12.86 41.64
C ALA A 390 4.91 14.18 40.95
N GLY A 391 5.17 14.30 39.65
CA GLY A 391 4.90 15.47 38.82
C GLY A 391 5.78 16.70 39.14
N GLN A 392 6.83 16.57 39.93
CA GLN A 392 7.76 17.67 40.25
C GLN A 392 9.22 17.35 39.89
N GLY A 393 9.73 16.15 40.21
CA GLY A 393 11.10 15.74 39.94
C GLY A 393 11.67 14.82 41.01
N ILE A 394 13.00 14.66 41.02
CA ILE A 394 13.76 13.75 41.90
C ILE A 394 14.79 14.50 42.69
N THR A 395 15.00 14.06 43.91
CA THR A 395 16.12 14.48 44.80
C THR A 395 16.90 13.23 45.20
N ALA A 396 18.24 13.30 45.15
CA ALA A 396 19.10 12.21 45.59
C ALA A 396 20.43 12.80 46.16
N THR A 397 21.16 11.97 46.88
CA THR A 397 22.52 12.30 47.34
C THR A 397 23.52 11.66 46.37
N VAL A 398 24.27 12.50 45.63
CA VAL A 398 25.30 12.06 44.69
C VAL A 398 26.67 12.46 45.26
N ASN A 399 27.54 11.48 45.53
CA ASN A 399 28.86 11.72 46.12
C ASN A 399 28.84 12.70 47.34
N ASN A 400 27.93 12.49 48.29
CA ASN A 400 27.70 13.32 49.50
C ASN A 400 27.10 14.73 49.22
N GLN A 401 26.72 15.06 48.00
CA GLN A 401 26.00 16.31 47.66
C GLN A 401 24.51 16.01 47.44
N LYS A 402 23.64 16.79 48.03
CA LYS A 402 22.21 16.67 47.82
C LYS A 402 21.80 17.37 46.53
N VAL A 403 21.48 16.61 45.52
CA VAL A 403 21.11 17.10 44.18
C VAL A 403 19.62 16.92 43.94
N SER A 404 18.96 17.96 43.47
CA SER A 404 17.54 17.94 43.10
C SER A 404 17.39 18.31 41.62
N VAL A 405 16.67 17.48 40.85
CA VAL A 405 16.40 17.70 39.45
C VAL A 405 14.89 17.70 39.23
N GLY A 406 14.33 18.72 38.58
CA GLY A 406 12.91 18.79 38.35
C GLY A 406 12.41 20.11 37.77
N ASN A 407 11.08 20.28 37.77
CA ASN A 407 10.44 21.49 37.24
C ASN A 407 10.47 22.67 38.27
N SER A 408 9.94 23.81 37.86
CA SER A 408 9.86 25.01 38.72
C SER A 408 9.07 24.80 40.02
N ARG A 409 8.14 23.83 40.07
CA ARG A 409 7.34 23.50 41.25
C ARG A 409 8.24 22.82 42.30
N LEU A 410 9.14 21.93 41.89
CA LEU A 410 10.11 21.32 42.82
C LEU A 410 11.00 22.39 43.42
N MET A 411 11.53 23.31 42.63
CA MET A 411 12.38 24.41 43.13
C MET A 411 11.64 25.29 44.14
N ALA A 412 10.37 25.62 43.84
CA ALA A 412 9.52 26.38 44.77
C ALA A 412 9.25 25.60 46.07
N THR A 413 9.00 24.30 46.03
CA THR A 413 8.82 23.43 47.20
C THR A 413 10.06 23.39 48.09
N LEU A 414 11.24 23.42 47.47
CA LEU A 414 12.54 23.46 48.16
C LEU A 414 12.95 24.88 48.61
N GLY A 415 12.14 25.91 48.31
CA GLY A 415 12.43 27.31 48.64
C GLY A 415 13.54 27.93 47.80
N ILE A 416 13.86 27.38 46.65
CA ILE A 416 14.93 27.79 45.76
C ILE A 416 14.42 28.80 44.73
N THR A 417 15.04 29.97 44.68
CA THR A 417 14.70 31.00 43.68
C THR A 417 15.41 30.70 42.37
N ILE A 418 14.65 30.63 41.28
CA ILE A 418 15.17 30.42 39.93
C ILE A 418 15.57 31.78 39.35
N PRO A 419 16.85 31.99 39.00
CA PRO A 419 17.28 33.24 38.36
C PRO A 419 16.79 33.32 36.93
N THR A 420 16.54 34.55 36.42
CA THR A 420 16.13 34.76 35.02
C THR A 420 17.31 34.53 34.09
N CYS A 421 17.24 33.47 33.28
CA CYS A 421 18.27 33.18 32.31
C CYS A 421 18.05 33.99 31.02
N LYS A 422 18.99 34.86 30.65
CA LYS A 422 18.94 35.62 29.39
C LYS A 422 19.23 34.75 28.16
N ARG A 423 19.84 33.57 28.33
CA ARG A 423 20.19 32.66 27.23
C ARG A 423 19.01 31.79 26.77
N CYS A 424 17.99 31.62 27.64
CA CYS A 424 16.83 30.79 27.35
C CYS A 424 15.75 31.49 26.53
N THR A 425 15.89 32.74 26.16
CA THR A 425 14.90 33.47 25.35
C THR A 425 14.73 32.91 23.93
N SER A 426 15.66 32.05 23.49
CA SER A 426 15.63 31.38 22.18
C SER A 426 15.27 29.87 22.24
N HIS A 427 15.11 29.30 23.45
CA HIS A 427 14.86 27.87 23.64
C HIS A 427 13.47 27.65 24.27
N THR A 428 12.63 26.86 23.59
CA THR A 428 11.24 26.60 24.01
C THR A 428 11.01 25.16 24.51
N GLY A 429 12.10 24.44 24.82
CA GLY A 429 12.04 23.08 25.34
C GLY A 429 11.53 23.00 26.79
N THR A 430 11.35 21.78 27.29
CA THR A 430 11.10 21.51 28.70
C THR A 430 12.37 21.78 29.51
N ILE A 431 12.24 22.58 30.55
CA ILE A 431 13.38 22.97 31.40
C ILE A 431 13.42 22.04 32.61
N ALA A 432 14.52 21.31 32.76
CA ALA A 432 14.90 20.61 33.99
C ALA A 432 15.85 21.48 34.83
N HIS A 433 15.35 21.99 35.92
CA HIS A 433 16.15 22.78 36.89
C HIS A 433 16.95 21.86 37.78
N VAL A 434 18.19 22.25 38.08
CA VAL A 434 19.10 21.51 38.94
C VAL A 434 19.49 22.38 40.13
N ALA A 435 19.40 21.83 41.32
CA ALA A 435 19.85 22.47 42.55
C ALA A 435 20.76 21.52 43.33
N ILE A 436 21.79 22.09 44.02
CA ILE A 436 22.76 21.35 44.79
C ILE A 436 22.83 21.98 46.19
N ASP A 437 22.70 21.16 47.23
CA ASP A 437 22.72 21.55 48.62
C ASP A 437 21.82 22.77 48.97
N GLY A 438 20.67 22.86 48.25
CA GLY A 438 19.70 23.94 48.46
C GLY A 438 19.97 25.22 47.65
N GLU A 439 21.06 25.30 46.88
CA GLU A 439 21.34 26.41 45.97
C GLU A 439 21.02 26.05 44.51
N TYR A 440 20.55 27.03 43.75
CA TYR A 440 20.33 26.84 42.32
C TYR A 440 21.65 26.66 41.55
N ALA A 441 21.80 25.53 40.85
CA ALA A 441 23.03 25.17 40.14
C ALA A 441 22.97 25.46 38.65
N GLY A 442 21.76 25.48 38.08
CA GLY A 442 21.54 25.69 36.65
C GLY A 442 20.30 24.97 36.12
N HIS A 443 20.17 24.91 34.82
CA HIS A 443 19.10 24.15 34.17
C HIS A 443 19.54 23.57 32.83
N ILE A 444 18.81 22.54 32.42
CA ILE A 444 19.02 21.81 31.18
C ILE A 444 17.74 21.93 30.37
N VAL A 445 17.89 22.36 29.13
CA VAL A 445 16.77 22.45 28.15
C VAL A 445 16.70 21.16 27.36
N ILE A 446 15.54 20.56 27.36
CA ILE A 446 15.27 19.27 26.73
C ILE A 446 14.13 19.48 25.77
N SER A 447 14.34 19.11 24.51
CA SER A 447 13.35 19.25 23.45
C SER A 447 13.20 17.98 22.62
N ASP A 448 12.03 17.82 22.01
CA ASP A 448 11.76 16.80 21.03
C ASP A 448 12.26 17.28 19.67
N GLN A 449 13.23 16.59 19.10
CA GLN A 449 13.94 17.01 17.89
C GLN A 449 13.11 16.75 16.63
N LEU A 450 13.14 17.71 15.69
CA LEU A 450 12.56 17.53 14.37
C LEU A 450 13.25 16.37 13.64
N LYS A 451 12.47 15.58 12.88
CA LYS A 451 13.03 14.62 11.92
C LYS A 451 13.79 15.37 10.82
N ALA A 452 14.90 14.83 10.40
CA ALA A 452 15.81 15.47 9.45
C ALA A 452 15.15 15.84 8.10
N ASP A 453 14.11 15.10 7.73
CA ASP A 453 13.37 15.27 6.48
C ASP A 453 11.99 15.97 6.65
N ALA A 454 11.59 16.37 7.87
CA ALA A 454 10.28 16.98 8.13
C ALA A 454 10.04 18.26 7.30
N VAL A 455 11.02 19.16 7.26
CA VAL A 455 10.94 20.40 6.45
C VAL A 455 10.80 20.08 4.97
N LYS A 456 11.65 19.17 4.46
CA LYS A 456 11.61 18.73 3.07
C LYS A 456 10.28 18.06 2.73
N ALA A 457 9.70 17.29 3.65
CA ALA A 457 8.40 16.65 3.47
C ALA A 457 7.30 17.71 3.22
N ILE A 458 7.22 18.74 4.07
CA ILE A 458 6.24 19.83 3.91
C ILE A 458 6.44 20.60 2.59
N GLU A 459 7.69 20.90 2.22
CA GLU A 459 8.01 21.57 0.97
C GLU A 459 7.60 20.73 -0.26
N SER A 460 7.90 19.41 -0.23
CA SER A 460 7.52 18.49 -1.32
C SER A 460 6.00 18.37 -1.46
N LEU A 461 5.24 18.30 -0.36
CA LEU A 461 3.79 18.29 -0.39
C LEU A 461 3.20 19.53 -1.07
N LYS A 462 3.74 20.71 -0.75
CA LYS A 462 3.32 21.97 -1.41
C LYS A 462 3.62 21.96 -2.92
N GLN A 463 4.77 21.40 -3.32
CA GLN A 463 5.12 21.26 -4.75
C GLN A 463 4.18 20.32 -5.50
N LEU A 464 3.66 19.28 -4.83
CA LEU A 464 2.67 18.34 -5.39
C LEU A 464 1.23 18.88 -5.42
N GLY A 465 1.01 20.12 -4.97
CA GLY A 465 -0.29 20.77 -5.03
C GLY A 465 -1.15 20.61 -3.77
N VAL A 466 -0.58 20.10 -2.67
CA VAL A 466 -1.26 20.14 -1.36
C VAL A 466 -1.38 21.59 -0.93
N SER A 467 -2.62 22.09 -0.85
CA SER A 467 -2.92 23.49 -0.58
C SER A 467 -2.73 23.87 0.89
N LYS A 468 -2.93 22.91 1.79
CA LYS A 468 -2.96 23.13 3.23
C LYS A 468 -2.20 22.04 3.99
N THR A 469 -1.28 22.46 4.86
CA THR A 469 -0.59 21.58 5.81
C THR A 469 -0.88 22.09 7.22
N VAL A 470 -1.43 21.23 8.08
CA VAL A 470 -1.89 21.58 9.43
C VAL A 470 -1.13 20.76 10.45
N MET A 471 -0.70 21.36 11.54
CA MET A 471 -0.10 20.64 12.66
C MET A 471 -1.01 20.70 13.89
N LEU A 472 -1.31 19.53 14.47
CA LEU A 472 -2.07 19.40 15.72
C LEU A 472 -1.15 18.90 16.83
N SER A 473 -1.22 19.51 18.01
CA SER A 473 -0.40 19.08 19.16
C SER A 473 -1.09 19.34 20.50
N GLY A 474 -0.83 18.47 21.47
CA GLY A 474 -1.20 18.69 22.87
C GLY A 474 -0.22 19.58 23.65
N ASP A 475 0.90 19.94 23.04
CA ASP A 475 1.95 20.74 23.68
C ASP A 475 1.56 22.20 23.83
N LYS A 476 2.34 22.92 24.65
CA LYS A 476 2.16 24.35 24.84
C LYS A 476 2.36 25.12 23.55
N ARG A 477 1.63 26.23 23.43
CA ARG A 477 1.60 27.07 22.24
C ARG A 477 3.00 27.50 21.75
N GLU A 478 3.90 27.90 22.66
CA GLU A 478 5.23 28.38 22.31
C GLU A 478 6.09 27.31 21.62
N VAL A 479 5.98 26.06 22.09
CA VAL A 479 6.70 24.91 21.50
C VAL A 479 6.15 24.59 20.10
N VAL A 480 4.81 24.58 19.97
CA VAL A 480 4.13 24.27 18.70
C VAL A 480 4.42 25.35 17.66
N GLU A 481 4.44 26.62 18.07
CA GLU A 481 4.75 27.76 17.21
C GLU A 481 6.16 27.68 16.64
N GLN A 482 7.16 27.38 17.46
CA GLN A 482 8.54 27.18 17.00
C GLN A 482 8.67 26.06 15.98
N VAL A 483 8.04 24.90 16.23
CA VAL A 483 8.04 23.78 15.28
C VAL A 483 7.32 24.16 14.00
N ALA A 484 6.21 24.92 14.08
CA ALA A 484 5.46 25.39 12.93
C ALA A 484 6.28 26.36 12.04
N GLU A 485 7.03 27.27 12.66
CA GLU A 485 7.93 28.18 11.95
C GLU A 485 9.07 27.44 11.24
N GLN A 486 9.68 26.46 11.92
CA GLN A 486 10.75 25.65 11.35
C GLN A 486 10.28 24.77 10.19
N THR A 487 9.11 24.14 10.32
CA THR A 487 8.54 23.26 9.30
C THR A 487 7.79 24.00 8.22
N LYS A 488 7.42 25.26 8.43
CA LYS A 488 6.63 26.10 7.51
C LYS A 488 5.26 25.49 7.20
N VAL A 489 4.61 24.83 8.15
CA VAL A 489 3.22 24.38 8.01
C VAL A 489 2.30 25.60 7.82
N THR A 490 1.16 25.40 7.17
CA THR A 490 0.22 26.50 6.84
C THR A 490 -0.55 26.97 8.07
N GLU A 491 -0.93 26.03 8.94
CA GLU A 491 -1.67 26.28 10.18
C GLU A 491 -1.19 25.36 11.28
N TYR A 492 -1.37 25.79 12.52
CA TYR A 492 -1.10 24.95 13.70
C TYR A 492 -2.12 25.19 14.81
N TYR A 493 -2.34 24.15 15.60
CA TYR A 493 -3.21 24.18 16.79
C TYR A 493 -2.49 23.50 17.95
N ALA A 494 -2.46 24.20 19.10
CA ALA A 494 -1.75 23.79 20.30
C ALA A 494 -2.71 23.46 21.44
N GLU A 495 -2.19 22.82 22.49
CA GLU A 495 -2.91 22.52 23.74
C GLU A 495 -4.19 21.70 23.54
N LEU A 496 -4.18 20.82 22.52
CA LEU A 496 -5.34 19.99 22.15
C LEU A 496 -5.41 18.71 22.99
N LEU A 497 -6.59 18.37 23.43
CA LEU A 497 -6.89 17.03 23.93
C LEU A 497 -7.10 16.07 22.73
N PRO A 498 -6.96 14.76 22.91
CA PRO A 498 -7.20 13.79 21.83
C PRO A 498 -8.58 13.95 21.15
N THR A 499 -9.62 14.23 21.94
CA THR A 499 -10.97 14.51 21.44
C THR A 499 -11.07 15.78 20.60
N ASP A 500 -10.22 16.77 20.87
CA ASP A 500 -10.22 18.02 20.12
C ASP A 500 -9.50 17.86 18.77
N LYS A 501 -8.48 17.01 18.69
CA LYS A 501 -7.86 16.62 17.42
C LYS A 501 -8.90 16.03 16.46
N VAL A 502 -9.77 15.11 16.92
CA VAL A 502 -10.86 14.53 16.13
C VAL A 502 -11.80 15.62 15.61
N LYS A 503 -12.25 16.53 16.48
CA LYS A 503 -13.15 17.64 16.08
C LYS A 503 -12.49 18.56 15.04
N HIS A 504 -11.19 18.83 15.16
CA HIS A 504 -10.47 19.63 14.17
C HIS A 504 -10.44 18.96 12.80
N VAL A 505 -10.16 17.64 12.75
CA VAL A 505 -10.16 16.89 11.49
C VAL A 505 -11.58 16.83 10.91
N GLU A 506 -12.63 16.60 11.72
CA GLU A 506 -14.04 16.61 11.27
C GLU A 506 -14.45 17.98 10.69
N ARG A 507 -14.01 19.07 11.32
CA ARG A 507 -14.23 20.42 10.78
C ARG A 507 -13.59 20.60 9.42
N LEU A 508 -12.32 20.20 9.26
CA LEU A 508 -11.62 20.28 7.99
C LEU A 508 -12.31 19.44 6.91
N ILE A 509 -12.80 18.24 7.26
CA ILE A 509 -13.57 17.37 6.35
C ILE A 509 -14.88 18.05 5.93
N ALA A 510 -15.55 18.78 6.81
CA ALA A 510 -16.77 19.52 6.48
C ALA A 510 -16.52 20.76 5.60
N GLU A 511 -15.34 21.38 5.72
CA GLU A 511 -14.94 22.60 5.00
C GLU A 511 -14.30 22.32 3.61
N LYS A 512 -13.89 21.07 3.31
CA LYS A 512 -13.21 20.72 2.05
C LYS A 512 -14.12 20.85 0.84
N ASN A 513 -13.55 21.15 -0.33
CA ASN A 513 -14.30 21.18 -1.58
C ASN A 513 -14.71 19.78 -2.04
N ALA A 514 -15.76 19.72 -2.88
CA ALA A 514 -16.20 18.45 -3.46
C ALA A 514 -15.09 17.83 -4.33
N GLY A 515 -14.74 16.57 -4.03
CA GLY A 515 -13.70 15.83 -4.74
C GLY A 515 -12.30 15.95 -4.14
N GLU A 516 -12.09 16.79 -3.14
CA GLU A 516 -10.85 16.84 -2.36
C GLU A 516 -10.85 15.82 -1.22
N THR A 517 -9.67 15.44 -0.77
CA THR A 517 -9.48 14.52 0.36
C THR A 517 -8.50 15.10 1.38
N ILE A 518 -8.62 14.64 2.62
CA ILE A 518 -7.80 15.05 3.76
C ILE A 518 -7.11 13.82 4.33
N ALA A 519 -5.79 13.92 4.50
CA ALA A 519 -5.03 12.91 5.23
C ALA A 519 -4.73 13.38 6.65
N PHE A 520 -4.74 12.46 7.60
CA PHE A 520 -4.15 12.61 8.92
C PHE A 520 -2.94 11.71 9.05
N VAL A 521 -1.85 12.25 9.56
CA VAL A 521 -0.56 11.56 9.75
C VAL A 521 -0.22 11.54 11.23
N GLY A 522 -0.03 10.35 11.79
CA GLY A 522 0.29 10.15 13.21
C GLY A 522 1.13 8.90 13.46
N ASP A 523 1.65 8.74 14.68
CA ASP A 523 2.38 7.54 15.14
C ASP A 523 1.44 6.43 15.64
N GLY A 524 0.18 6.73 15.88
CA GLY A 524 -0.96 5.84 16.00
C GLY A 524 -1.32 5.32 17.38
N ILE A 525 -0.49 5.44 18.41
CA ILE A 525 -0.86 4.93 19.73
C ILE A 525 -2.02 5.74 20.33
N ASN A 526 -1.92 7.07 20.25
CA ASN A 526 -2.92 8.00 20.79
C ASN A 526 -3.88 8.53 19.70
N ASP A 527 -3.51 8.39 18.44
CA ASP A 527 -4.17 9.03 17.30
C ASP A 527 -5.04 8.06 16.46
N ALA A 528 -5.16 6.78 16.85
CA ALA A 528 -5.98 5.79 16.15
C ALA A 528 -7.42 6.28 15.85
N PRO A 529 -8.14 6.97 16.76
CA PRO A 529 -9.46 7.51 16.45
C PRO A 529 -9.43 8.62 15.39
N VAL A 530 -8.34 9.39 15.32
CA VAL A 530 -8.18 10.47 14.33
C VAL A 530 -7.79 9.90 12.98
N LEU A 531 -6.89 8.89 12.94
CA LEU A 531 -6.51 8.14 11.75
C LEU A 531 -7.74 7.53 11.07
N ALA A 532 -8.56 6.82 11.82
CA ALA A 532 -9.78 6.20 11.30
C ALA A 532 -10.86 7.20 10.83
N ARG A 533 -10.78 8.46 11.26
CA ARG A 533 -11.78 9.49 10.92
C ARG A 533 -11.45 10.29 9.68
N ALA A 534 -10.17 10.40 9.32
CA ALA A 534 -9.71 11.08 8.11
C ALA A 534 -10.18 10.37 6.82
N ASP A 535 -10.12 11.04 5.67
CA ASP A 535 -10.35 10.35 4.38
C ASP A 535 -9.22 9.36 4.08
N VAL A 536 -8.00 9.64 4.58
CA VAL A 536 -6.84 8.76 4.53
C VAL A 536 -6.07 8.88 5.85
N GLY A 537 -6.05 7.83 6.63
CA GLY A 537 -5.16 7.71 7.79
C GLY A 537 -3.78 7.20 7.38
N ILE A 538 -2.72 7.92 7.73
CA ILE A 538 -1.34 7.55 7.43
C ILE A 538 -0.60 7.31 8.74
N ALA A 539 -0.17 6.07 9.00
CA ALA A 539 0.64 5.72 10.15
C ALA A 539 2.13 5.84 9.83
N MET A 540 2.88 6.42 10.78
CA MET A 540 4.33 6.55 10.74
C MET A 540 4.99 5.42 11.51
N GLY A 541 6.12 4.89 10.97
CA GLY A 541 6.98 3.98 11.72
C GLY A 541 6.30 2.68 12.14
N ALA A 542 5.89 1.83 11.21
CA ALA A 542 5.15 0.58 11.43
C ALA A 542 5.76 -0.40 12.46
N LEU A 543 6.95 -0.11 12.95
CA LEU A 543 7.71 -0.95 13.87
C LEU A 543 7.34 -0.73 15.34
N GLY A 544 6.42 0.21 15.68
CA GLY A 544 6.15 0.62 17.05
C GLY A 544 4.73 0.45 17.57
N SER A 545 3.69 0.44 16.74
CA SER A 545 2.30 0.42 17.20
C SER A 545 1.37 -0.42 16.33
N ASP A 546 0.99 -1.57 16.85
CA ASP A 546 0.00 -2.46 16.21
C ASP A 546 -1.35 -1.76 15.99
N ALA A 547 -1.78 -0.95 16.96
CA ALA A 547 -3.02 -0.18 16.87
C ALA A 547 -3.00 0.88 15.76
N ALA A 548 -1.82 1.47 15.47
CA ALA A 548 -1.65 2.40 14.36
C ALA A 548 -1.77 1.71 13.01
N ILE A 549 -1.11 0.57 12.88
CA ILE A 549 -1.14 -0.24 11.66
C ILE A 549 -2.59 -0.65 11.36
N GLU A 550 -3.35 -1.07 12.35
CA GLU A 550 -4.74 -1.49 12.19
C GLU A 550 -5.66 -0.34 11.79
N ALA A 551 -5.50 0.83 12.43
CA ALA A 551 -6.36 1.99 12.22
C ALA A 551 -6.05 2.79 10.95
N ALA A 552 -4.84 2.69 10.40
CA ALA A 552 -4.41 3.47 9.24
C ALA A 552 -4.74 2.79 7.91
N ASP A 553 -4.94 3.60 6.88
CA ASP A 553 -5.17 3.18 5.48
C ASP A 553 -3.87 3.05 4.70
N VAL A 554 -2.86 3.81 5.11
CA VAL A 554 -1.51 3.83 4.56
C VAL A 554 -0.51 3.74 5.71
N VAL A 555 0.48 2.88 5.56
CA VAL A 555 1.52 2.68 6.58
C VAL A 555 2.89 2.95 5.96
N LEU A 556 3.62 3.89 6.55
CA LEU A 556 5.02 4.15 6.20
C LEU A 556 5.90 3.27 7.07
N MET A 557 6.62 2.34 6.44
CA MET A 557 7.41 1.32 7.15
C MET A 557 8.63 1.91 7.84
N ASP A 558 9.21 2.95 7.27
CA ASP A 558 10.25 3.77 7.87
C ASP A 558 9.64 5.04 8.48
N ASP A 559 10.37 5.63 9.39
CA ASP A 559 9.91 6.79 10.14
C ASP A 559 10.20 8.13 9.41
N LYS A 560 9.96 8.17 8.07
CA LYS A 560 10.28 9.32 7.21
C LYS A 560 9.04 10.03 6.66
N PRO A 561 8.69 11.23 7.15
CA PRO A 561 7.59 12.03 6.62
C PRO A 561 7.68 12.33 5.11
N SER A 562 8.89 12.37 4.54
CA SER A 562 9.09 12.61 3.10
C SER A 562 8.46 11.55 2.20
N LYS A 563 8.21 10.33 2.69
CA LYS A 563 7.53 9.26 1.95
C LYS A 563 6.06 9.54 1.68
N ILE A 564 5.42 10.46 2.40
CA ILE A 564 4.05 10.89 2.10
C ILE A 564 3.98 11.52 0.71
N ALA A 565 4.93 12.39 0.37
CA ALA A 565 5.01 12.98 -0.96
C ALA A 565 5.22 11.91 -2.05
N LEU A 566 6.06 10.91 -1.79
CA LEU A 566 6.27 9.77 -2.68
C LEU A 566 4.99 8.92 -2.83
N ALA A 567 4.22 8.71 -1.77
CA ALA A 567 2.94 8.00 -1.84
C ALA A 567 1.92 8.71 -2.74
N ILE A 568 1.85 10.05 -2.66
CA ILE A 568 1.01 10.88 -3.52
C ILE A 568 1.47 10.77 -4.99
N GLU A 569 2.76 10.89 -5.25
CA GLU A 569 3.34 10.81 -6.60
C GLU A 569 3.03 9.45 -7.25
N LEU A 570 3.27 8.34 -6.53
CA LEU A 570 2.96 7.00 -7.01
C LEU A 570 1.46 6.80 -7.27
N SER A 571 0.61 7.33 -6.41
CA SER A 571 -0.84 7.29 -6.58
C SER A 571 -1.30 8.08 -7.81
N CYS A 572 -0.80 9.31 -8.00
CA CYS A 572 -1.09 10.12 -9.18
C CYS A 572 -0.64 9.42 -10.47
N ARG A 573 0.57 8.83 -10.47
CA ARG A 573 1.11 8.09 -11.62
C ARG A 573 0.26 6.86 -11.93
N THR A 574 -0.14 6.08 -10.93
CA THR A 574 -1.00 4.90 -11.10
C THR A 574 -2.33 5.27 -11.73
N ILE A 575 -2.99 6.31 -11.22
CA ILE A 575 -4.26 6.78 -11.76
C ILE A 575 -4.11 7.34 -13.18
N PHE A 576 -3.02 8.03 -13.46
CA PHE A 576 -2.74 8.54 -14.81
C PHE A 576 -2.65 7.37 -15.81
N ILE A 577 -1.87 6.31 -15.49
CA ILE A 577 -1.73 5.12 -16.33
C ILE A 577 -3.08 4.39 -16.49
N ALA A 578 -3.86 4.27 -15.41
CA ALA A 578 -5.19 3.67 -15.49
C ALA A 578 -6.13 4.44 -16.43
N LYS A 579 -6.12 5.78 -16.38
CA LYS A 579 -6.88 6.64 -17.30
C LYS A 579 -6.37 6.54 -18.73
N GLU A 580 -5.05 6.52 -18.93
CA GLU A 580 -4.42 6.36 -20.25
C GLU A 580 -4.90 5.05 -20.90
N ASN A 581 -4.83 3.94 -20.17
CA ASN A 581 -5.34 2.65 -20.62
C ASN A 581 -6.83 2.69 -20.97
N ALA A 582 -7.64 3.31 -20.12
CA ALA A 582 -9.08 3.43 -20.35
C ALA A 582 -9.40 4.21 -21.64
N TRP A 583 -8.81 5.38 -21.83
CA TRP A 583 -9.05 6.21 -23.02
C TRP A 583 -8.53 5.55 -24.30
N PHE A 584 -7.36 4.91 -24.23
CA PHE A 584 -6.79 4.17 -25.34
C PHE A 584 -7.69 3.00 -25.76
N ALA A 585 -8.15 2.17 -24.80
CA ALA A 585 -9.03 1.06 -25.07
C ALA A 585 -10.38 1.51 -25.65
N ILE A 586 -11.00 2.54 -25.05
CA ILE A 586 -12.28 3.09 -25.54
C ILE A 586 -12.11 3.68 -26.95
N GLY A 587 -11.05 4.43 -27.22
CA GLY A 587 -10.80 5.08 -28.49
C GLY A 587 -10.68 4.07 -29.65
N ILE A 588 -9.85 3.03 -29.48
CA ILE A 588 -9.69 1.97 -30.50
C ILE A 588 -11.00 1.18 -30.66
N LYS A 589 -11.67 0.87 -29.55
CA LYS A 589 -12.94 0.14 -29.58
C LYS A 589 -14.02 0.88 -30.39
N VAL A 590 -14.20 2.18 -30.14
CA VAL A 590 -15.15 3.00 -30.93
C VAL A 590 -14.78 3.00 -32.42
N ALA A 591 -13.49 3.12 -32.74
CA ALA A 591 -13.04 3.08 -34.12
C ALA A 591 -13.36 1.73 -34.80
N VAL A 592 -13.07 0.60 -34.13
CA VAL A 592 -13.34 -0.74 -34.66
C VAL A 592 -14.85 -1.01 -34.77
N LEU A 593 -15.67 -0.55 -33.80
CA LEU A 593 -17.13 -0.64 -33.86
C LEU A 593 -17.72 0.09 -35.08
N LEU A 594 -17.21 1.30 -35.35
CA LEU A 594 -17.61 2.05 -36.54
C LEU A 594 -17.25 1.29 -37.84
N LEU A 595 -16.01 0.78 -37.94
CA LEU A 595 -15.56 -0.01 -39.08
C LEU A 595 -16.42 -1.28 -39.27
N ALA A 596 -16.74 -1.98 -38.18
CA ALA A 596 -17.60 -3.17 -38.20
C ALA A 596 -19.03 -2.84 -38.68
N THR A 597 -19.61 -1.74 -38.22
CA THR A 597 -20.95 -1.28 -38.62
C THR A 597 -21.02 -0.98 -40.10
N PHE A 598 -19.97 -0.38 -40.67
CA PHE A 598 -19.88 -0.13 -42.13
C PHE A 598 -19.47 -1.36 -42.94
N GLY A 599 -19.19 -2.51 -42.30
CA GLY A 599 -18.77 -3.73 -42.96
C GLY A 599 -17.31 -3.70 -43.46
N MET A 600 -16.48 -2.81 -42.91
CA MET A 600 -15.07 -2.67 -43.28
C MET A 600 -14.12 -3.49 -42.37
N ALA A 601 -14.63 -4.10 -41.33
CA ALA A 601 -13.86 -4.98 -40.43
C ALA A 601 -14.50 -6.39 -40.42
N SER A 602 -13.67 -7.42 -40.61
CA SER A 602 -14.07 -8.79 -40.33
C SER A 602 -14.12 -9.08 -38.85
N MET A 603 -14.84 -10.12 -38.44
CA MET A 603 -14.93 -10.54 -37.03
C MET A 603 -13.54 -10.92 -36.47
N GLY A 604 -12.73 -11.64 -37.28
CA GLY A 604 -11.37 -12.01 -36.88
C GLY A 604 -10.44 -10.82 -36.67
N LEU A 605 -10.50 -9.81 -37.57
CA LEU A 605 -9.71 -8.57 -37.40
C LEU A 605 -10.14 -7.80 -36.15
N ALA A 606 -11.44 -7.79 -35.87
CA ALA A 606 -12.00 -7.12 -34.70
C ALA A 606 -11.49 -7.70 -33.36
N VAL A 607 -11.49 -9.03 -33.26
CA VAL A 607 -10.95 -9.75 -32.08
C VAL A 607 -9.45 -9.57 -31.97
N PHE A 608 -8.71 -9.66 -33.07
CA PHE A 608 -7.27 -9.41 -33.07
C PHE A 608 -6.92 -8.00 -32.55
N ALA A 609 -7.68 -6.99 -32.94
CA ALA A 609 -7.53 -5.63 -32.47
C ALA A 609 -7.83 -5.53 -30.96
N ASP A 610 -8.91 -6.17 -30.47
CA ASP A 610 -9.31 -6.14 -29.05
C ASP A 610 -8.26 -6.81 -28.14
N VAL A 611 -7.79 -8.01 -28.51
CA VAL A 611 -6.71 -8.72 -27.82
C VAL A 611 -5.39 -7.92 -27.87
N GLY A 612 -5.07 -7.31 -29.01
CA GLY A 612 -3.88 -6.46 -29.15
C GLY A 612 -3.93 -5.25 -28.23
N VAL A 613 -5.07 -4.58 -28.12
CA VAL A 613 -5.28 -3.45 -27.20
C VAL A 613 -5.15 -3.91 -25.75
N MET A 614 -5.72 -5.06 -25.40
CA MET A 614 -5.61 -5.64 -24.06
C MET A 614 -4.13 -5.90 -23.69
N VAL A 615 -3.36 -6.55 -24.57
CA VAL A 615 -1.93 -6.80 -24.34
C VAL A 615 -1.15 -5.50 -24.14
N LEU A 616 -1.39 -4.49 -24.99
CA LEU A 616 -0.73 -3.18 -24.85
C LEU A 616 -1.11 -2.47 -23.54
N ALA A 617 -2.38 -2.52 -23.15
CA ALA A 617 -2.87 -1.93 -21.90
C ALA A 617 -2.28 -2.64 -20.67
N VAL A 618 -2.13 -3.97 -20.70
CA VAL A 618 -1.46 -4.76 -19.65
C VAL A 618 0.02 -4.38 -19.53
N LEU A 619 0.73 -4.30 -20.65
CA LEU A 619 2.14 -3.87 -20.66
C LEU A 619 2.29 -2.44 -20.14
N ASN A 620 1.37 -1.54 -20.47
CA ASN A 620 1.38 -0.18 -19.96
C ASN A 620 1.07 -0.14 -18.45
N ALA A 621 0.16 -1.00 -17.95
CA ALA A 621 -0.18 -1.11 -16.52
C ALA A 621 1.06 -1.46 -15.66
N MET A 622 1.98 -2.28 -16.17
CA MET A 622 3.22 -2.63 -15.46
C MET A 622 4.16 -1.43 -15.23
N ARG A 623 3.99 -0.31 -15.91
CA ARG A 623 4.73 0.95 -15.66
C ARG A 623 4.35 1.62 -14.34
N ALA A 624 3.26 1.21 -13.72
CA ALA A 624 2.82 1.72 -12.42
C ALA A 624 3.66 1.16 -11.25
N ARG A 625 4.44 0.12 -11.50
CA ARG A 625 5.36 -0.50 -10.52
C ARG A 625 6.55 0.40 -10.13
#